data_13e4be939ee651b46a324a3653c94f99
#
_entry.id   13e4be939ee651b46a324a3653c94f99
#
_cell.length_a   1.000
_cell.length_b   1.000
_cell.length_c   1.000
_cell.angle_alpha   90.00
_cell.angle_beta   90.00
_cell.angle_gamma   90.00
#
_symmetry.space_group_name_H-M   'P 1'
#
loop_
_entity.id
_entity.type
_entity.pdbx_description
1 polymer ?
#
loop_
_entity_poly.entity_id
_entity_poly.type
_entity_poly.pdbx_seq_one_letter_code
_entity_poly.pdbx_strand_id
1 'polypeptide(L)'
;MAENEPTTTEEEVRTEEIPYETERNDNPNLESGTENVIQEGQVGELTITESVTYDENGEEISREVISEEETIAPINEIIDVGTQVTRVVEETKKEPVSFKTERQENSSLEQGTENVLQEGREGERTIVEEVTYVNDVETDRVVTSDEITIEPVDEVIEFGTQTTETIQQTKTELVD
;
A
#
# COMPACT_ATOMS: atom_id res chain seq x y z
N MET A 1 12.08 41.90 77.06
CA MET A 1 13.07 41.85 75.97
C MET A 1 13.11 40.41 75.57
N ALA A 2 12.73 40.09 74.35
CA ALA A 2 12.88 38.71 73.82
C ALA A 2 14.39 38.53 73.62
N GLU A 3 15.01 37.57 74.29
CA GLU A 3 16.37 37.17 74.00
C GLU A 3 16.38 36.65 72.58
N ASN A 4 17.30 37.12 71.75
CA ASN A 4 17.52 36.64 70.37
C ASN A 4 18.38 35.43 70.59
N GLU A 5 17.74 34.21 70.47
CA GLU A 5 18.46 32.93 70.56
C GLU A 5 19.46 32.85 69.43
N PRO A 6 20.66 32.27 69.68
CA PRO A 6 21.68 32.15 68.65
C PRO A 6 21.22 31.17 67.56
N THR A 7 21.29 31.65 66.31
CA THR A 7 20.97 30.81 65.13
C THR A 7 22.21 30.66 64.27
N THR A 8 22.31 29.52 63.56
CA THR A 8 23.36 29.22 62.59
C THR A 8 22.74 29.08 61.19
N THR A 9 23.32 29.77 60.23
CA THR A 9 22.88 29.66 58.84
C THR A 9 23.95 28.95 58.01
N GLU A 10 23.53 27.94 57.23
CA GLU A 10 24.40 27.15 56.38
C GLU A 10 23.83 27.12 54.95
N GLU A 11 24.70 26.99 53.94
CA GLU A 11 24.31 26.72 52.58
C GLU A 11 24.26 25.21 52.35
N GLU A 12 23.11 24.72 51.88
CA GLU A 12 22.91 23.36 51.46
C GLU A 12 22.70 23.28 49.96
N VAL A 13 23.32 22.26 49.34
CA VAL A 13 23.18 22.00 47.89
C VAL A 13 22.53 20.67 47.70
N ARG A 14 21.48 20.62 46.93
CA ARG A 14 20.82 19.40 46.52
C ARG A 14 20.60 19.40 45.01
N THR A 15 20.42 18.20 44.42
CA THR A 15 20.10 18.06 43.01
C THR A 15 18.73 17.39 42.82
N GLU A 16 18.03 17.82 41.78
CA GLU A 16 16.78 17.22 41.32
C GLU A 16 16.91 16.83 39.87
N GLU A 17 16.25 15.74 39.48
CA GLU A 17 16.20 15.30 38.07
C GLU A 17 15.22 16.19 37.27
N ILE A 18 15.66 16.61 36.08
CA ILE A 18 14.81 17.21 35.07
C ILE A 18 14.38 16.11 34.10
N PRO A 19 13.10 15.73 34.04
CA PRO A 19 12.64 14.70 33.12
C PRO A 19 12.82 15.13 31.65
N TYR A 20 13.12 14.18 30.79
CA TYR A 20 13.07 14.38 29.34
C TYR A 20 11.65 14.20 28.80
N GLU A 21 11.40 14.71 27.60
CA GLU A 21 10.18 14.46 26.83
C GLU A 21 10.42 13.41 25.76
N THR A 22 9.36 12.69 25.38
CA THR A 22 9.39 11.71 24.27
C THR A 22 8.72 12.34 23.06
N GLU A 23 9.45 12.48 21.97
CA GLU A 23 8.98 12.92 20.68
C GLU A 23 8.72 11.70 19.78
N ARG A 24 7.56 11.63 19.13
CA ARG A 24 7.13 10.51 18.28
C ARG A 24 6.91 11.02 16.87
N ASN A 25 7.65 10.46 15.91
CA ASN A 25 7.62 10.83 14.50
C ASN A 25 7.06 9.72 13.63
N ASP A 26 6.10 10.02 12.76
CA ASP A 26 5.57 9.07 11.81
C ASP A 26 6.63 8.69 10.75
N ASN A 27 6.85 7.38 10.59
CA ASN A 27 7.77 6.86 9.58
C ASN A 27 7.04 5.92 8.60
N PRO A 28 6.77 6.37 7.37
CA PRO A 28 6.06 5.58 6.35
C PRO A 28 6.89 4.44 5.76
N ASN A 29 8.16 4.31 6.14
CA ASN A 29 9.04 3.21 5.72
C ASN A 29 9.13 2.09 6.77
N LEU A 30 8.54 2.30 7.95
CA LEU A 30 8.41 1.28 8.98
C LEU A 30 6.98 0.71 8.98
N GLU A 31 6.88 -0.60 9.15
CA GLU A 31 5.60 -1.30 9.22
C GLU A 31 4.73 -0.75 10.36
N SER A 32 3.45 -0.54 10.10
CA SER A 32 2.50 -0.03 11.08
C SER A 32 2.46 -0.90 12.35
N GLY A 33 2.57 -0.22 13.50
CA GLY A 33 2.64 -0.86 14.81
C GLY A 33 4.05 -1.21 15.28
N THR A 34 5.09 -0.88 14.50
CA THR A 34 6.49 -0.97 14.95
C THR A 34 6.96 0.38 15.47
N GLU A 35 7.89 0.36 16.42
CA GLU A 35 8.55 1.54 16.95
C GLU A 35 10.07 1.34 16.92
N ASN A 36 10.79 2.40 16.59
CA ASN A 36 12.24 2.40 16.58
C ASN A 36 12.76 3.62 17.33
N VAL A 37 13.53 3.40 18.40
CA VAL A 37 14.16 4.47 19.17
C VAL A 37 15.35 5.00 18.36
N ILE A 38 15.24 6.26 17.92
CA ILE A 38 16.28 6.96 17.15
C ILE A 38 17.27 7.63 18.09
N GLN A 39 16.76 8.13 19.22
CA GLN A 39 17.56 8.78 20.26
C GLN A 39 17.00 8.40 21.62
N GLU A 40 17.86 7.85 22.47
CA GLU A 40 17.53 7.59 23.87
C GLU A 40 17.41 8.88 24.66
N GLY A 41 16.37 8.98 25.51
CA GLY A 41 16.22 10.08 26.44
C GLY A 41 17.22 10.02 27.58
N GLN A 42 17.65 11.18 28.04
CA GLN A 42 18.48 11.31 29.24
C GLN A 42 17.92 12.38 30.14
N VAL A 43 17.80 12.08 31.42
CA VAL A 43 17.37 13.06 32.43
C VAL A 43 18.43 14.13 32.60
N GLY A 44 17.97 15.37 32.75
CA GLY A 44 18.82 16.49 33.18
C GLY A 44 18.96 16.58 34.67
N GLU A 45 19.70 17.57 35.15
CA GLU A 45 19.95 17.82 36.57
C GLU A 45 19.78 19.33 36.87
N LEU A 46 18.95 19.60 37.86
CA LEU A 46 18.78 20.93 38.46
C LEU A 46 19.54 20.94 39.80
N THR A 47 20.51 21.84 39.93
CA THR A 47 21.20 22.09 41.19
C THR A 47 20.54 23.24 41.94
N ILE A 48 20.10 22.98 43.16
CA ILE A 48 19.40 23.92 44.02
C ILE A 48 20.30 24.23 45.22
N THR A 49 20.61 25.49 45.41
CA THR A 49 21.33 25.97 46.60
C THR A 49 20.34 26.67 47.52
N GLU A 50 20.33 26.25 48.77
CA GLU A 50 19.40 26.73 49.79
C GLU A 50 20.17 27.31 50.98
N SER A 51 19.62 28.37 51.57
CA SER A 51 20.07 28.89 52.89
C SER A 51 19.18 28.30 53.96
N VAL A 52 19.78 27.53 54.85
CA VAL A 52 19.05 26.86 55.91
C VAL A 52 19.51 27.43 57.27
N THR A 53 18.54 27.91 58.06
CA THR A 53 18.81 28.45 59.37
C THR A 53 18.35 27.45 60.45
N TYR A 54 19.22 27.19 61.40
CA TYR A 54 19.01 26.31 62.53
C TYR A 54 19.01 27.04 63.83
N ASP A 55 18.26 26.54 64.82
CA ASP A 55 18.30 27.00 66.20
C ASP A 55 19.51 26.47 66.95
N GLU A 56 19.63 26.79 68.25
CA GLU A 56 20.70 26.30 69.11
C GLU A 56 20.69 24.79 69.36
N ASN A 57 19.55 24.13 69.10
CA ASN A 57 19.40 22.67 69.25
C ASN A 57 19.67 21.94 67.93
N GLY A 58 19.92 22.68 66.84
CA GLY A 58 20.12 22.13 65.52
C GLY A 58 18.81 21.78 64.76
N GLU A 59 17.67 22.37 65.22
CA GLU A 59 16.40 22.22 64.50
C GLU A 59 16.30 23.27 63.41
N GLU A 60 15.86 22.88 62.19
CA GLU A 60 15.63 23.78 61.07
C GLU A 60 14.46 24.72 61.37
N ILE A 61 14.70 26.04 61.32
CA ILE A 61 13.69 27.10 61.53
C ILE A 61 13.30 27.81 60.24
N SER A 62 14.19 27.83 59.25
CA SER A 62 13.84 28.39 57.92
C SER A 62 14.72 27.81 56.82
N ARG A 63 14.17 27.70 55.62
CA ARG A 63 14.85 27.28 54.40
C ARG A 63 14.43 28.23 53.28
N GLU A 64 15.38 28.79 52.55
CA GLU A 64 15.15 29.68 51.43
C GLU A 64 16.02 29.27 50.26
N VAL A 65 15.44 29.14 49.05
CA VAL A 65 16.19 28.87 47.81
C VAL A 65 16.98 30.12 47.46
N ILE A 66 18.30 30.03 47.39
CA ILE A 66 19.22 31.05 46.95
C ILE A 66 19.36 31.08 45.43
N SER A 67 19.54 29.89 44.84
CA SER A 67 19.70 29.71 43.40
C SER A 67 19.21 28.38 42.92
N GLU A 68 18.74 28.35 41.65
CA GLU A 68 18.43 27.17 40.90
C GLU A 68 19.19 27.26 39.58
N GLU A 69 19.96 26.25 39.25
CA GLU A 69 20.75 26.19 38.03
C GLU A 69 20.60 24.82 37.35
N GLU A 70 20.22 24.85 36.08
CA GLU A 70 20.25 23.64 35.25
C GLU A 70 21.72 23.31 34.94
N THR A 71 22.25 22.30 35.63
CA THR A 71 23.65 21.88 35.48
C THR A 71 23.83 20.86 34.38
N ILE A 72 22.79 20.09 34.10
CA ILE A 72 22.74 19.15 32.97
C ILE A 72 21.39 19.30 32.30
N ALA A 73 21.39 19.70 31.01
CA ALA A 73 20.17 19.78 30.22
C ALA A 73 19.64 18.36 29.87
N PRO A 74 18.34 18.10 29.96
CA PRO A 74 17.77 16.84 29.53
C PRO A 74 17.91 16.67 28.00
N ILE A 75 18.05 15.42 27.58
CA ILE A 75 18.02 15.05 26.17
C ILE A 75 16.72 14.30 25.91
N ASN A 76 15.89 14.81 24.99
CA ASN A 76 14.62 14.17 24.67
C ASN A 76 14.82 12.84 23.99
N GLU A 77 13.93 11.89 24.27
CA GLU A 77 13.81 10.64 23.53
C GLU A 77 13.12 10.92 22.19
N ILE A 78 13.61 10.29 21.10
CA ILE A 78 12.99 10.38 19.78
C ILE A 78 12.67 8.95 19.32
N ILE A 79 11.40 8.70 19.00
CA ILE A 79 10.89 7.41 18.54
C ILE A 79 10.26 7.60 17.17
N ASP A 80 10.70 6.80 16.18
CA ASP A 80 9.99 6.63 14.92
C ASP A 80 8.87 5.60 15.11
N VAL A 81 7.65 5.99 14.71
CA VAL A 81 6.46 5.13 14.75
C VAL A 81 6.10 4.73 13.32
N GLY A 82 6.08 3.41 13.08
CA GLY A 82 5.75 2.86 11.77
C GLY A 82 4.31 3.16 11.35
N THR A 83 4.15 3.65 10.13
CA THR A 83 2.84 3.94 9.51
C THR A 83 2.64 3.23 8.17
N GLN A 84 3.61 2.40 7.72
CA GLN A 84 3.50 1.64 6.49
C GLN A 84 2.40 0.58 6.58
N VAL A 85 1.46 0.61 5.64
CA VAL A 85 0.40 -0.39 5.49
C VAL A 85 0.60 -1.14 4.19
N THR A 86 0.74 -2.47 4.30
CA THR A 86 0.78 -3.37 3.14
C THR A 86 -0.53 -4.15 3.07
N ARG A 87 -1.15 -4.19 1.88
CA ARG A 87 -2.33 -5.00 1.60
C ARG A 87 -2.18 -5.73 0.27
N VAL A 88 -2.71 -6.94 0.21
CA VAL A 88 -2.81 -7.73 -1.02
C VAL A 88 -4.28 -7.83 -1.40
N VAL A 89 -4.59 -7.58 -2.66
CA VAL A 89 -5.95 -7.62 -3.22
C VAL A 89 -5.95 -8.55 -4.41
N GLU A 90 -6.96 -9.43 -4.49
CA GLU A 90 -7.21 -10.24 -5.67
C GLU A 90 -8.07 -9.44 -6.66
N GLU A 91 -7.59 -9.29 -7.88
CA GLU A 91 -8.29 -8.66 -8.99
C GLU A 91 -8.58 -9.69 -10.08
N THR A 92 -9.81 -9.69 -10.60
CA THR A 92 -10.21 -10.57 -11.70
C THR A 92 -10.50 -9.75 -12.93
N LYS A 93 -9.85 -10.11 -14.04
CA LYS A 93 -10.05 -9.53 -15.37
C LYS A 93 -10.59 -10.57 -16.32
N LYS A 94 -11.54 -10.16 -17.18
CA LYS A 94 -12.09 -10.99 -18.22
C LYS A 94 -11.73 -10.43 -19.60
N GLU A 95 -11.26 -11.31 -20.48
CA GLU A 95 -10.90 -10.94 -21.85
C GLU A 95 -11.63 -11.86 -22.83
N PRO A 96 -12.11 -11.35 -23.98
CA PRO A 96 -12.71 -12.17 -25.02
C PRO A 96 -11.65 -13.05 -25.70
N VAL A 97 -12.03 -14.28 -26.01
CA VAL A 97 -11.25 -15.20 -26.84
C VAL A 97 -11.93 -15.30 -28.19
N SER A 98 -11.26 -14.85 -29.24
CA SER A 98 -11.82 -14.86 -30.59
C SER A 98 -12.01 -16.29 -31.09
N PHE A 99 -13.09 -16.52 -31.82
CA PHE A 99 -13.34 -17.72 -32.58
C PHE A 99 -12.64 -17.68 -33.95
N LYS A 100 -12.54 -18.82 -34.60
CA LYS A 100 -12.06 -18.97 -35.99
C LYS A 100 -13.22 -19.13 -36.93
N THR A 101 -13.04 -18.78 -38.23
CA THR A 101 -13.99 -19.06 -39.29
C THR A 101 -13.43 -20.23 -40.13
N GLU A 102 -14.15 -21.33 -40.14
CA GLU A 102 -13.88 -22.48 -41.03
C GLU A 102 -14.72 -22.36 -42.28
N ARG A 103 -14.12 -22.58 -43.45
CA ARG A 103 -14.78 -22.51 -44.75
C ARG A 103 -14.79 -23.88 -45.40
N GLN A 104 -15.99 -24.35 -45.77
CA GLN A 104 -16.19 -25.66 -46.38
C GLN A 104 -16.73 -25.48 -47.78
N GLU A 105 -16.21 -26.24 -48.76
CA GLU A 105 -16.69 -26.25 -50.11
C GLU A 105 -18.00 -27.05 -50.25
N ASN A 106 -18.97 -26.51 -50.97
CA ASN A 106 -20.22 -27.19 -51.32
C ASN A 106 -20.43 -27.16 -52.82
N SER A 107 -20.21 -28.30 -53.51
CA SER A 107 -20.39 -28.42 -54.94
C SER A 107 -21.85 -28.41 -55.42
N SER A 108 -22.81 -28.43 -54.50
CA SER A 108 -24.23 -28.33 -54.77
C SER A 108 -24.75 -26.90 -54.71
N LEU A 109 -23.94 -25.98 -54.25
CA LEU A 109 -24.24 -24.54 -54.22
C LEU A 109 -23.57 -23.84 -55.40
N GLU A 110 -24.30 -22.86 -55.95
CA GLU A 110 -23.81 -22.04 -57.03
C GLU A 110 -22.60 -21.19 -56.60
N GLN A 111 -21.59 -21.09 -57.48
CA GLN A 111 -20.39 -20.32 -57.22
C GLN A 111 -20.71 -18.88 -56.84
N GLY A 112 -20.16 -18.41 -55.69
CA GLY A 112 -20.41 -17.08 -55.14
C GLY A 112 -21.52 -17.02 -54.09
N THR A 113 -22.17 -18.16 -53.79
CA THR A 113 -23.12 -18.30 -52.68
C THR A 113 -22.40 -18.72 -51.41
N GLU A 114 -22.75 -18.14 -50.31
CA GLU A 114 -22.24 -18.53 -48.95
C GLU A 114 -23.40 -18.70 -47.99
N ASN A 115 -23.33 -19.77 -47.17
CA ASN A 115 -24.28 -20.03 -46.10
C ASN A 115 -23.53 -20.26 -44.80
N VAL A 116 -23.99 -19.61 -43.72
CA VAL A 116 -23.48 -19.86 -42.36
C VAL A 116 -24.14 -21.09 -41.82
N LEU A 117 -23.35 -22.16 -41.59
CA LEU A 117 -23.82 -23.40 -41.03
C LEU A 117 -23.82 -23.36 -39.50
N GLN A 118 -22.85 -22.63 -38.93
CA GLN A 118 -22.71 -22.42 -37.51
C GLN A 118 -22.23 -20.98 -37.26
N GLU A 119 -22.97 -20.27 -36.45
CA GLU A 119 -22.55 -18.94 -35.99
C GLU A 119 -21.37 -19.01 -35.03
N GLY A 120 -20.36 -18.18 -35.27
CA GLY A 120 -19.24 -18.03 -34.36
C GLY A 120 -19.66 -17.32 -33.05
N ARG A 121 -19.03 -17.70 -31.97
CA ARG A 121 -19.23 -17.06 -30.68
C ARG A 121 -17.90 -16.92 -29.96
N GLU A 122 -17.60 -15.72 -29.47
CA GLU A 122 -16.42 -15.49 -28.64
C GLU A 122 -16.48 -16.27 -27.34
N GLY A 123 -15.34 -16.79 -26.92
CA GLY A 123 -15.10 -17.34 -25.62
C GLY A 123 -14.72 -16.26 -24.60
N GLU A 124 -14.42 -16.67 -23.37
CA GLU A 124 -13.97 -15.81 -22.29
C GLU A 124 -12.73 -16.42 -21.63
N ARG A 125 -11.71 -15.61 -21.45
CA ARG A 125 -10.52 -15.90 -20.66
C ARG A 125 -10.61 -15.11 -19.37
N THR A 126 -10.45 -15.79 -18.24
CA THR A 126 -10.43 -15.17 -16.92
C THR A 126 -9.00 -15.20 -16.39
N ILE A 127 -8.51 -14.01 -16.04
CA ILE A 127 -7.19 -13.80 -15.44
C ILE A 127 -7.40 -13.32 -14.03
N VAL A 128 -6.76 -13.99 -13.06
CA VAL A 128 -6.76 -13.59 -11.65
C VAL A 128 -5.37 -13.12 -11.28
N GLU A 129 -5.28 -11.96 -10.68
CA GLU A 129 -4.05 -11.31 -10.29
C GLU A 129 -4.07 -10.97 -8.80
N GLU A 130 -2.97 -11.22 -8.11
CA GLU A 130 -2.71 -10.66 -6.78
C GLU A 130 -1.94 -9.35 -6.94
N VAL A 131 -2.51 -8.28 -6.39
CA VAL A 131 -1.93 -6.94 -6.45
C VAL A 131 -1.54 -6.49 -5.05
N THR A 132 -0.26 -6.20 -4.85
CA THR A 132 0.28 -5.70 -3.59
C THR A 132 0.34 -4.18 -3.60
N TYR A 133 -0.25 -3.58 -2.58
CA TYR A 133 -0.21 -2.15 -2.33
C TYR A 133 0.57 -1.85 -1.06
N VAL A 134 1.45 -0.87 -1.10
CA VAL A 134 2.14 -0.28 0.07
C VAL A 134 1.73 1.18 0.15
N ASN A 135 1.12 1.58 1.25
CA ASN A 135 0.58 2.93 1.46
C ASN A 135 -0.30 3.38 0.26
N ASP A 136 -1.21 2.49 -0.19
CA ASP A 136 -2.11 2.66 -1.33
C ASP A 136 -1.44 2.81 -2.71
N VAL A 137 -0.14 2.63 -2.81
CA VAL A 137 0.60 2.59 -4.07
C VAL A 137 0.80 1.13 -4.49
N GLU A 138 0.41 0.78 -5.71
CA GLU A 138 0.70 -0.55 -6.28
C GLU A 138 2.21 -0.74 -6.40
N THR A 139 2.72 -1.82 -5.80
CA THR A 139 4.15 -2.14 -5.78
C THR A 139 4.48 -3.44 -6.48
N ASP A 140 3.51 -4.36 -6.57
CA ASP A 140 3.68 -5.63 -7.25
C ASP A 140 2.35 -6.15 -7.80
N ARG A 141 2.42 -6.95 -8.90
CA ARG A 141 1.28 -7.58 -9.54
C ARG A 141 1.70 -8.93 -10.09
N VAL A 142 1.05 -9.99 -9.63
CA VAL A 142 1.36 -11.38 -10.01
C VAL A 142 0.10 -12.06 -10.53
N VAL A 143 0.17 -12.66 -11.73
CA VAL A 143 -0.90 -13.51 -12.26
C VAL A 143 -0.89 -14.84 -11.50
N THR A 144 -1.98 -15.15 -10.81
CA THR A 144 -2.16 -16.38 -10.04
C THR A 144 -2.96 -17.43 -10.77
N SER A 145 -3.86 -17.01 -11.69
CA SER A 145 -4.61 -17.89 -12.59
C SER A 145 -4.81 -17.24 -13.94
N ASP A 146 -4.81 -18.03 -15.00
CA ASP A 146 -5.03 -17.62 -16.37
C ASP A 146 -5.65 -18.78 -17.14
N GLU A 147 -6.98 -18.75 -17.30
CA GLU A 147 -7.75 -19.87 -17.84
C GLU A 147 -8.81 -19.40 -18.83
N ILE A 148 -9.06 -20.21 -19.87
CA ILE A 148 -10.23 -20.06 -20.73
C ILE A 148 -11.43 -20.64 -19.97
N THR A 149 -12.28 -19.76 -19.47
CA THR A 149 -13.48 -20.13 -18.68
C THR A 149 -14.69 -20.43 -19.56
N ILE A 150 -14.71 -19.87 -20.79
CA ILE A 150 -15.70 -20.18 -21.82
C ILE A 150 -14.94 -20.40 -23.12
N GLU A 151 -15.02 -21.62 -23.67
CA GLU A 151 -14.42 -21.92 -24.96
C GLU A 151 -15.14 -21.17 -26.09
N PRO A 152 -14.41 -20.60 -27.07
CA PRO A 152 -15.02 -20.01 -28.24
C PRO A 152 -15.68 -21.10 -29.11
N VAL A 153 -16.71 -20.74 -29.83
CA VAL A 153 -17.35 -21.59 -30.83
C VAL A 153 -16.99 -21.05 -32.20
N ASP A 154 -16.33 -21.88 -32.99
CA ASP A 154 -15.91 -21.47 -34.33
C ASP A 154 -17.10 -21.31 -35.27
N GLU A 155 -17.00 -20.29 -36.13
CA GLU A 155 -17.95 -20.07 -37.23
C GLU A 155 -17.67 -21.08 -38.36
N VAL A 156 -18.72 -21.66 -38.93
CA VAL A 156 -18.60 -22.55 -40.11
C VAL A 156 -19.42 -21.98 -41.25
N ILE A 157 -18.75 -21.66 -42.35
CA ILE A 157 -19.35 -21.12 -43.57
C ILE A 157 -19.14 -22.13 -44.70
N GLU A 158 -20.22 -22.56 -45.39
CA GLU A 158 -20.09 -23.26 -46.65
C GLU A 158 -20.14 -22.26 -47.82
N PHE A 159 -19.32 -22.49 -48.82
CA PHE A 159 -19.31 -21.71 -50.02
C PHE A 159 -19.49 -22.55 -51.30
N GLY A 160 -20.28 -22.03 -52.25
CA GLY A 160 -20.61 -22.71 -53.50
C GLY A 160 -19.43 -22.76 -54.46
N THR A 161 -19.25 -23.95 -55.04
CA THR A 161 -18.26 -24.22 -56.12
C THR A 161 -18.90 -24.69 -57.43
N GLN A 162 -20.26 -24.81 -57.48
CA GLN A 162 -20.96 -25.21 -58.67
C GLN A 162 -20.87 -24.14 -59.74
N THR A 163 -20.27 -24.45 -60.89
CA THR A 163 -20.23 -23.58 -62.05
C THR A 163 -21.29 -24.04 -63.06
N THR A 164 -22.13 -23.10 -63.55
CA THR A 164 -23.09 -23.34 -64.62
C THR A 164 -22.50 -22.85 -65.92
N GLU A 165 -22.23 -23.78 -66.87
CA GLU A 165 -21.77 -23.42 -68.20
C GLU A 165 -23.00 -23.25 -69.12
N THR A 166 -23.23 -22.06 -69.65
CA THR A 166 -24.28 -21.81 -70.63
C THR A 166 -23.75 -22.02 -72.04
N ILE A 167 -24.09 -23.15 -72.67
CA ILE A 167 -23.74 -23.41 -74.06
C ILE A 167 -24.79 -22.79 -74.96
N GLN A 168 -24.44 -21.75 -75.71
CA GLN A 168 -25.31 -21.21 -76.81
C GLN A 168 -25.20 -22.06 -78.04
N GLN A 169 -26.27 -22.79 -78.39
CA GLN A 169 -26.37 -23.47 -79.65
C GLN A 169 -27.00 -22.62 -80.71
N THR A 170 -26.23 -22.24 -81.74
CA THR A 170 -26.74 -21.51 -82.87
C THR A 170 -27.29 -22.54 -83.90
N LYS A 171 -28.62 -22.47 -84.12
CA LYS A 171 -29.27 -23.25 -85.18
C LYS A 171 -29.26 -22.45 -86.46
N THR A 172 -28.52 -22.89 -87.49
CA THR A 172 -28.56 -22.34 -88.83
C THR A 172 -29.61 -23.09 -89.65
N GLU A 173 -30.69 -22.43 -90.03
CA GLU A 173 -31.66 -22.96 -91.00
C GLU A 173 -31.19 -22.56 -92.39
N LEU A 174 -31.10 -23.57 -93.25
CA LEU A 174 -30.94 -23.41 -94.70
C LEU A 174 -32.30 -22.99 -95.25
N VAL A 175 -32.38 -21.83 -95.94
CA VAL A 175 -33.52 -21.39 -96.67
C VAL A 175 -33.29 -21.82 -98.13
N ASP A 176 -34.18 -22.70 -98.64
CA ASP A 176 -34.25 -23.06 -100.07
C ASP A 176 -34.70 -21.89 -100.95
#